data_397236f01ba8763ab512ef4d8aa3a295
#
_entry.id   397236f01ba8763ab512ef4d8aa3a295
#
_cell.length_a   1.000
_cell.length_b   1.000
_cell.length_c   1.000
_cell.angle_alpha   90.00
_cell.angle_beta   90.00
_cell.angle_gamma   90.00
#
_symmetry.space_group_name_H-M   'P 1'
#
loop_
_entity.id
_entity.type
_entity.pdbx_description
1 polymer ?
#
loop_
_entity_poly.entity_id
_entity_poly.type
_entity_poly.pdbx_seq_one_letter_code
_entity_poly.pdbx_strand_id
1 'polypeptide(L)' 'MSGAFVIRNQLGHYWGKSGSWVTGGRAGQVAFWTHRDEAVNTLFELGSQDTDLRGEVMLTETEDELPKNLKISE' A
#
# COMPACT_ATOMS: atom_id res chain seq x y z
N MET A 1 -6.76 18.64 3.36
CA MET A 1 -5.84 17.50 3.56
C MET A 1 -6.58 16.22 3.43
N SER A 2 -6.18 15.39 2.53
CA SER A 2 -6.76 14.07 2.40
C SER A 2 -5.73 13.02 2.74
N GLY A 3 -6.18 11.91 3.28
CA GLY A 3 -5.35 10.77 3.59
C GLY A 3 -5.76 9.57 2.75
N ALA A 4 -4.86 8.65 2.59
CA ALA A 4 -5.14 7.40 1.91
C ALA A 4 -4.45 6.25 2.66
N PHE A 5 -4.99 5.07 2.47
CA PHE A 5 -4.42 3.86 3.07
C PHE A 5 -3.66 3.09 2.01
N VAL A 6 -2.50 2.60 2.37
CA VAL A 6 -1.67 1.76 1.51
C VAL A 6 -1.34 0.47 2.24
N ILE A 7 -0.96 -0.56 1.48
CA ILE A 7 -0.56 -1.84 2.05
C ILE A 7 0.94 -1.98 1.88
N ARG A 8 1.62 -2.30 2.96
CA ARG A 8 3.07 -2.47 3.00
C ARG A 8 3.39 -3.86 3.53
N ASN A 9 4.36 -4.54 2.92
CA ASN A 9 4.78 -5.86 3.39
C ASN A 9 5.99 -5.77 4.34
N GLN A 10 6.44 -6.91 4.83
CA GLN A 10 7.56 -6.98 5.77
C GLN A 10 8.90 -6.55 5.17
N LEU A 11 8.99 -6.51 3.85
CA LEU A 11 10.19 -6.05 3.16
C LEU A 11 10.19 -4.54 2.92
N GLY A 12 9.11 -3.88 3.32
CA GLY A 12 8.99 -2.44 3.11
C GLY A 12 8.50 -2.06 1.72
N HIS A 13 8.01 -3.02 0.95
CA HIS A 13 7.41 -2.75 -0.35
C HIS A 13 5.92 -2.48 -0.22
N TYR A 14 5.37 -1.75 -1.18
CA TYR A 14 3.95 -1.37 -1.20
C TYR A 14 3.21 -2.13 -2.29
N TRP A 15 1.94 -2.43 -2.03
CA TRP A 15 1.10 -3.05 -3.05
C TRP A 15 0.84 -2.06 -4.17
N GLY A 16 1.12 -2.48 -5.39
CA GLY A 16 1.02 -1.62 -6.57
C GLY A 16 -0.29 -1.81 -7.32
N LYS A 17 -0.64 -0.78 -8.10
CA LYS A 17 -1.85 -0.81 -8.92
C LYS A 17 -1.83 -1.91 -9.97
N SER A 18 -0.65 -2.35 -10.36
CA SER A 18 -0.48 -3.41 -11.34
C SER A 18 -0.64 -4.81 -10.76
N GLY A 19 -0.86 -4.93 -9.46
CA GLY A 19 -1.00 -6.23 -8.81
C GLY A 19 0.34 -6.85 -8.43
N SER A 20 1.36 -6.05 -8.19
CA SER A 20 2.66 -6.53 -7.74
C SER A 20 3.22 -5.58 -6.67
N TRP A 21 4.20 -6.07 -5.93
CA TRP A 21 4.86 -5.27 -4.90
C TRP A 21 5.86 -4.32 -5.56
N VAL A 22 5.81 -3.06 -5.15
CA VAL A 22 6.69 -2.02 -5.69
C VAL A 22 7.34 -1.25 -4.54
N THR A 23 8.46 -0.60 -4.85
CA THR A 23 9.08 0.31 -3.87
C THR A 23 8.27 1.59 -3.77
N GLY A 24 8.45 2.35 -2.68
CA GLY A 24 7.74 3.61 -2.49
C GLY A 24 8.28 4.78 -3.33
N GLY A 25 9.24 4.52 -4.22
CA GLY A 25 9.89 5.59 -4.99
C GLY A 25 9.01 6.20 -6.07
N ARG A 26 7.93 5.52 -6.46
CA ARG A 26 6.99 6.01 -7.48
C ARG A 26 5.59 5.93 -6.94
N ALA A 27 5.15 7.00 -6.31
CA ALA A 27 3.84 7.04 -5.67
C ALA A 27 2.70 6.72 -6.63
N GLY A 28 2.83 7.09 -7.90
CA GLY A 28 1.80 6.80 -8.90
C GLY A 28 1.60 5.31 -9.18
N GLN A 29 2.54 4.46 -8.79
CA GLN A 29 2.42 3.01 -8.96
C GLN A 29 1.84 2.32 -7.74
N VAL A 30 1.73 3.02 -6.62
CA VAL A 30 1.23 2.45 -5.36
C VAL A 30 -0.28 2.51 -5.34
N ALA A 31 -0.92 1.37 -5.08
CA ALA A 31 -2.36 1.33 -4.89
C ALA A 31 -2.72 1.98 -3.55
N PHE A 32 -3.81 2.70 -3.53
CA PHE A 32 -4.28 3.32 -2.30
C PHE A 32 -5.81 3.30 -2.25
N TRP A 33 -6.32 3.42 -1.04
CA TRP A 33 -7.76 3.40 -0.77
C TRP A 33 -8.12 4.58 0.13
N THR A 34 -9.29 5.14 -0.07
CA THR A 34 -9.79 6.21 0.79
C THR A 34 -10.40 5.67 2.08
N HIS A 35 -10.80 4.41 2.08
CA HIS A 35 -11.40 3.76 3.23
C HIS A 35 -10.53 2.62 3.71
N ARG A 36 -10.27 2.60 5.03
CA ARG A 36 -9.42 1.58 5.64
C ARG A 36 -9.97 0.18 5.40
N ASP A 37 -11.29 0.02 5.44
CA ASP A 37 -11.94 -1.28 5.29
C ASP A 37 -11.61 -1.92 3.94
N GLU A 38 -11.55 -1.12 2.88
CA GLU A 38 -11.20 -1.61 1.56
C GLU A 38 -9.75 -2.11 1.52
N ALA A 39 -8.86 -1.35 2.13
CA ALA A 39 -7.45 -1.75 2.20
C ALA A 39 -7.28 -3.03 3.03
N VAL A 40 -7.98 -3.13 4.15
CA VAL A 40 -7.94 -4.32 5.02
C VAL A 40 -8.44 -5.55 4.26
N ASN A 41 -9.53 -5.41 3.51
CA ASN A 41 -10.06 -6.52 2.72
C ASN A 41 -9.05 -7.00 1.68
N THR A 42 -8.39 -6.07 0.99
CA THR A 42 -7.37 -6.42 0.02
C THR A 42 -6.19 -7.12 0.69
N LEU A 43 -5.74 -6.60 1.82
CA LEU A 43 -4.64 -7.23 2.57
C LEU A 43 -5.01 -8.65 2.99
N PHE A 44 -6.26 -8.86 3.42
CA PHE A 44 -6.73 -10.17 3.80
C PHE A 44 -6.69 -11.16 2.63
N GLU A 45 -7.12 -10.71 1.45
CA GLU A 45 -7.05 -11.53 0.25
C GLU A 45 -5.60 -11.87 -0.13
N LEU A 46 -4.71 -10.89 -0.04
CA LEU A 46 -3.30 -11.11 -0.32
C LEU A 46 -2.68 -12.13 0.65
N GLY A 47 -3.04 -12.04 1.92
CA GLY A 47 -2.55 -12.97 2.94
C GLY A 47 -3.08 -14.38 2.74
N SER A 48 -4.27 -14.54 2.16
CA SER A 48 -4.82 -15.87 1.87
C SER A 48 -4.12 -16.54 0.70
N GLN A 49 -3.53 -15.77 -0.21
CA GLN A 49 -2.78 -16.27 -1.35
C GLN A 49 -1.30 -16.49 -1.02
N ASP A 50 -0.78 -15.76 -0.04
CA ASP A 50 0.63 -15.82 0.34
C ASP A 50 0.70 -15.94 1.86
N THR A 51 0.93 -17.14 2.34
CA THR A 51 0.97 -17.42 3.78
C THR A 51 2.19 -16.82 4.47
N ASP A 52 3.19 -16.42 3.72
CA ASP A 52 4.39 -15.79 4.28
C ASP A 52 4.28 -14.28 4.37
N LEU A 53 3.20 -13.71 3.84
CA LEU A 53 3.00 -12.26 3.86
C LEU A 53 2.80 -11.75 5.29
N ARG A 54 3.58 -10.74 5.63
CA ARG A 54 3.42 -9.97 6.87
C ARG A 54 3.17 -8.53 6.48
N GLY A 55 1.93 -8.26 6.06
CA GLY A 55 1.55 -6.94 5.59
C GLY A 55 0.83 -6.15 6.65
N GLU A 56 0.78 -4.85 6.43
CA GLU A 56 0.01 -3.94 7.27
C GLU A 56 -0.61 -2.84 6.42
N VAL A 57 -1.71 -2.29 6.91
CA VAL A 57 -2.34 -1.12 6.30
C VAL A 57 -1.79 0.12 6.99
N MET A 58 -1.32 1.07 6.21
CA MET A 58 -0.75 2.31 6.72
C MET A 58 -1.50 3.50 6.16
N LEU A 59 -1.75 4.47 7.03
CA LEU A 59 -2.31 5.75 6.60
C LEU A 59 -1.16 6.63 6.10
N THR A 60 -1.35 7.22 4.92
CA THR A 60 -0.41 8.18 4.36
C THR A 60 -1.18 9.41 3.91
N GLU A 61 -0.47 10.52 3.76
CA GLU A 61 -1.05 11.72 3.19
C GLU A 61 -1.10 11.59 1.68
N THR A 62 -2.04 12.31 1.06
CA THR A 62 -2.11 12.38 -0.39
C THR A 62 -1.82 13.80 -0.87
N GLU A 63 -1.21 13.89 -2.03
CA GLU A 63 -0.95 15.15 -2.72
C GLU A 63 -1.24 14.92 -4.18
N ASP A 64 -2.11 15.75 -4.76
CA ASP A 64 -2.57 15.58 -6.15
C ASP A 64 -3.14 14.17 -6.39
N GLU A 65 -3.87 13.65 -5.41
CA GLU A 65 -4.48 12.32 -5.43
C GLU A 65 -3.47 11.17 -5.45
N LEU A 66 -2.22 11.46 -5.09
CA LEU A 66 -1.17 10.43 -5.00
C LEU A 66 -0.69 10.31 -3.56
N PRO A 67 -0.37 9.10 -3.10
CA PRO A 67 0.26 8.94 -1.78
C PRO A 67 1.60 9.63 -1.74
N LYS A 68 1.92 10.23 -0.61
CA LYS A 68 3.23 10.84 -0.40
C LYS A 68 3.83 10.38 0.93
N ASN A 69 5.07 10.76 1.18
CA ASN A 69 5.80 10.38 2.39
C ASN A 69 5.96 8.87 2.53
N LEU A 70 5.99 8.18 1.41
CA LEU A 70 6.26 6.75 1.40
C LEU A 70 7.76 6.51 1.60
N LYS A 71 8.08 5.55 2.44
CA LYS A 71 9.48 5.14 2.62
C LYS A 71 9.91 4.31 1.42
N ILE A 72 11.03 4.70 0.82
CA ILE A 72 11.60 3.94 -0.28
C ILE A 72 12.35 2.75 0.30
N SER A 73 12.04 1.58 -0.21
CA SER A 73 12.70 0.33 0.18
C SER A 73 13.41 -0.25 -1.04
N GLU A 74 14.70 -0.36 -0.96
CA GLU A 74 15.49 -0.91 -2.06
C GLU A 74 16.12 -2.23 -1.68
#